data_6dc40feee589ef71b91947519576796f
#
_entry.id   6dc40feee589ef71b91947519576796f
#
_cell.length_a   1.000
_cell.length_b   1.000
_cell.length_c   1.000
_cell.angle_alpha   90.00
_cell.angle_beta   90.00
_cell.angle_gamma   90.00
#
_symmetry.space_group_name_H-M   'P 1'
#
loop_
_entity.id
_entity.type
_entity.pdbx_description
1 polymer ?
#
loop_
_entity_poly.entity_id
_entity_poly.type
_entity_poly.pdbx_seq_one_letter_code
_entity_poly.pdbx_strand_id
1 'polypeptide(L)'
;MSFLNLEELPFVGMSHEFVGEKQGVPFSAYVVTAKPGQGPPLHTHPYSEVAFTIEGTATITVGDETREVKAGGIVVVPANTPHRFVNSGKTPLRQIDIHAGPKFVQSNL
;
A
#
# COMPACT_ATOMS: atom_id res chain seq x y z
N MET A 1 -14.65 0.20 20.82
CA MET A 1 -14.74 1.31 19.85
C MET A 1 -13.54 2.24 20.04
N SER A 2 -12.91 2.65 18.95
CA SER A 2 -11.73 3.50 19.01
C SER A 2 -11.85 4.69 18.08
N PHE A 3 -11.29 5.81 18.48
CA PHE A 3 -11.12 6.98 17.64
C PHE A 3 -9.62 7.22 17.55
N LEU A 4 -9.07 7.17 16.35
CA LEU A 4 -7.64 7.33 16.12
C LEU A 4 -7.39 8.50 15.17
N ASN A 5 -6.24 9.15 15.37
CA ASN A 5 -5.69 10.08 14.40
C ASN A 5 -4.57 9.39 13.66
N LEU A 6 -4.43 9.65 12.37
CA LEU A 6 -3.39 9.04 11.54
C LEU A 6 -2.00 9.19 12.15
N GLU A 7 -1.73 10.35 12.77
CA GLU A 7 -0.43 10.64 13.37
C GLU A 7 -0.10 9.75 14.57
N GLU A 8 -1.10 9.10 15.18
CA GLU A 8 -0.88 8.17 16.29
C GLU A 8 -0.36 6.81 15.82
N LEU A 9 -0.48 6.52 14.54
CA LEU A 9 0.01 5.25 13.97
C LEU A 9 1.51 5.34 13.68
N PRO A 10 2.24 4.21 13.81
CA PRO A 10 3.65 4.18 13.46
C PRO A 10 3.86 4.58 12.00
N PHE A 11 4.87 5.41 11.76
CA PHE A 11 5.32 5.75 10.40
C PHE A 11 6.65 5.06 10.14
N VAL A 12 6.65 4.14 9.17
CA VAL A 12 7.83 3.36 8.81
C VAL A 12 8.10 3.49 7.32
N GLY A 13 9.29 3.97 6.99
CA GLY A 13 9.66 4.18 5.59
C GLY A 13 8.86 5.28 4.92
N MET A 14 7.76 4.93 4.30
CA MET A 14 6.90 5.86 3.57
C MET A 14 5.42 5.75 3.96
N SER A 15 5.11 5.02 5.02
CA SER A 15 3.71 4.72 5.34
C SER A 15 3.41 4.77 6.83
N HIS A 16 2.22 5.26 7.17
CA HIS A 16 1.62 4.96 8.46
C HIS A 16 1.03 3.55 8.40
N GLU A 17 1.21 2.79 9.48
CA GLU A 17 0.81 1.38 9.55
C GLU A 17 -0.40 1.19 10.45
N PHE A 18 -1.51 0.78 9.85
CA PHE A 18 -2.69 0.33 10.58
C PHE A 18 -2.65 -1.20 10.63
N VAL A 19 -2.31 -1.76 11.79
CA VAL A 19 -2.25 -3.21 11.99
C VAL A 19 -3.57 -3.68 12.55
N GLY A 20 -4.35 -4.43 11.77
CA GLY A 20 -5.71 -4.82 12.13
C GLY A 20 -5.80 -5.59 13.44
N GLU A 21 -4.86 -6.50 13.69
CA GLU A 21 -4.81 -7.29 14.93
C GLU A 21 -4.80 -6.39 16.17
N LYS A 22 -4.10 -5.28 16.12
CA LYS A 22 -4.02 -4.32 17.25
C LYS A 22 -5.30 -3.53 17.43
N GLN A 23 -6.14 -3.48 16.42
CA GLN A 23 -7.38 -2.70 16.41
C GLN A 23 -8.64 -3.57 16.45
N GLY A 24 -8.47 -4.89 16.48
CA GLY A 24 -9.60 -5.82 16.54
C GLY A 24 -10.36 -5.96 15.21
N VAL A 25 -9.70 -5.74 14.06
CA VAL A 25 -10.31 -5.89 12.74
C VAL A 25 -9.49 -6.86 11.87
N PRO A 26 -10.11 -7.52 10.88
CA PRO A 26 -9.46 -8.58 10.11
C PRO A 26 -8.65 -8.10 8.90
N PHE A 27 -8.36 -6.83 8.80
CA PHE A 27 -7.54 -6.28 7.72
C PHE A 27 -6.51 -5.30 8.28
N SER A 28 -5.51 -5.00 7.48
CA SER A 28 -4.49 -4.00 7.79
C SER A 28 -4.40 -2.99 6.65
N ALA A 29 -3.78 -1.85 6.89
CA ALA A 29 -3.62 -0.85 5.84
C ALA A 29 -2.31 -0.09 5.99
N TYR A 30 -1.69 0.21 4.85
CA TYR A 30 -0.66 1.23 4.76
C TYR A 30 -1.31 2.52 4.24
N VAL A 31 -1.08 3.60 4.94
CA VAL A 31 -1.41 4.93 4.44
C VAL A 31 -0.10 5.55 3.95
N VAL A 32 0.09 5.50 2.65
CA VAL A 32 1.35 5.83 1.99
C VAL A 32 1.46 7.32 1.73
N THR A 33 2.63 7.88 2.01
CA THR A 33 3.03 9.21 1.56
C THR A 33 4.45 9.08 1.02
N ALA A 34 4.57 8.76 -0.25
CA ALA A 34 5.86 8.49 -0.89
C ALA A 34 6.39 9.71 -1.63
N LYS A 35 7.69 9.95 -1.50
CA LYS A 35 8.40 10.96 -2.28
C LYS A 35 8.63 10.45 -3.70
N PRO A 36 8.86 11.35 -4.68
CA PRO A 36 9.25 10.91 -6.03
C PRO A 36 10.40 9.90 -5.99
N GLY A 37 10.24 8.79 -6.72
CA GLY A 37 11.20 7.69 -6.77
C GLY A 37 11.09 6.66 -5.66
N GLN A 38 10.31 6.91 -4.62
CA GLN A 38 10.11 5.95 -3.52
C GLN A 38 9.09 4.87 -3.88
N GLY A 39 9.34 3.67 -3.37
CA GLY A 39 8.43 2.53 -3.47
C GLY A 39 9.08 1.30 -2.86
N PRO A 40 8.30 0.26 -2.54
CA PRO A 40 8.84 -0.98 -2.00
C PRO A 40 9.53 -1.81 -3.08
N PRO A 41 10.38 -2.77 -2.69
CA PRO A 41 10.87 -3.76 -3.65
C PRO A 41 9.74 -4.68 -4.12
N LEU A 42 9.99 -5.43 -5.19
CA LEU A 42 9.04 -6.43 -5.66
C LEU A 42 8.82 -7.48 -4.56
N HIS A 43 7.57 -7.79 -4.27
CA HIS A 43 7.21 -8.65 -3.14
C HIS A 43 5.88 -9.34 -3.35
N THR A 44 5.55 -10.27 -2.46
CA THR A 44 4.27 -10.97 -2.41
C THR A 44 3.69 -10.94 -1.01
N HIS A 45 2.38 -11.12 -0.92
CA HIS A 45 1.64 -11.37 0.31
C HIS A 45 0.80 -12.62 0.16
N PRO A 46 0.54 -13.38 1.24
CA PRO A 46 -0.33 -14.57 1.18
C PRO A 46 -1.83 -14.23 1.12
N TYR A 47 -2.18 -12.97 1.04
CA TYR A 47 -3.54 -12.46 1.00
C TYR A 47 -3.68 -11.43 -0.12
N SER A 48 -4.91 -11.07 -0.48
CA SER A 48 -5.18 -10.04 -1.48
C SER A 48 -4.95 -8.64 -0.92
N GLU A 49 -4.60 -7.73 -1.81
CA GLU A 49 -4.42 -6.31 -1.49
C GLU A 49 -5.19 -5.46 -2.49
N VAL A 50 -5.72 -4.34 -2.02
CA VAL A 50 -6.34 -3.34 -2.90
C VAL A 50 -5.69 -2.00 -2.62
N ALA A 51 -5.14 -1.38 -3.65
CA ALA A 51 -4.49 -0.08 -3.55
C ALA A 51 -5.37 1.01 -4.16
N PHE A 52 -5.58 2.06 -3.39
CA PHE A 52 -6.33 3.25 -3.83
C PHE A 52 -5.36 4.42 -3.96
N THR A 53 -5.19 4.93 -5.16
CA THR A 53 -4.39 6.14 -5.37
C THR A 53 -5.23 7.37 -5.09
N ILE A 54 -4.82 8.17 -4.13
CA ILE A 54 -5.57 9.35 -3.67
C ILE A 54 -5.02 10.62 -4.29
N GLU A 55 -3.69 10.73 -4.41
CA GLU A 55 -3.00 11.91 -4.91
C GLU A 55 -1.70 11.49 -5.59
N GLY A 56 -1.34 12.16 -6.65
CA GLY A 56 -0.09 11.92 -7.37
C GLY A 56 -0.20 10.84 -8.44
N THR A 57 0.96 10.33 -8.85
CA THR A 57 1.08 9.36 -9.93
C THR A 57 2.01 8.23 -9.51
N ALA A 58 1.54 7.00 -9.66
CA ALA A 58 2.34 5.82 -9.39
C ALA A 58 2.51 4.98 -10.65
N THR A 59 3.64 4.31 -10.77
CA THR A 59 3.81 3.22 -11.71
C THR A 59 3.69 1.93 -10.92
N ILE A 60 2.67 1.12 -11.22
CA ILE A 60 2.33 -0.08 -10.45
C ILE A 60 2.53 -1.30 -11.32
N THR A 61 3.26 -2.28 -10.78
CA THR A 61 3.48 -3.58 -11.40
C THR A 61 2.74 -4.64 -10.61
N VAL A 62 1.93 -5.44 -11.30
CA VAL A 62 1.22 -6.60 -10.74
C VAL A 62 1.41 -7.75 -11.71
N GLY A 63 2.17 -8.77 -11.31
CA GLY A 63 2.53 -9.87 -12.20
C GLY A 63 3.24 -9.34 -13.44
N ASP A 64 2.68 -9.61 -14.60
CA ASP A 64 3.25 -9.21 -15.91
C ASP A 64 2.80 -7.83 -16.38
N GLU A 65 1.91 -7.17 -15.66
CA GLU A 65 1.38 -5.87 -16.05
C GLU A 65 2.06 -4.74 -15.29
N THR A 66 2.38 -3.69 -16.01
CA THR A 66 2.86 -2.44 -15.43
C THR A 66 2.07 -1.29 -16.05
N ARG A 67 1.49 -0.46 -15.20
CA ARG A 67 0.67 0.68 -15.63
C ARG A 67 0.96 1.91 -14.80
N GLU A 68 0.78 3.08 -15.41
CA GLU A 68 0.71 4.34 -14.72
C GLU A 68 -0.69 4.51 -14.13
N VAL A 69 -0.76 4.84 -12.84
CA VAL A 69 -2.00 5.00 -12.09
C VAL A 69 -2.01 6.38 -11.44
N LYS A 70 -3.07 7.13 -11.67
CA LYS A 70 -3.26 8.48 -11.12
C LYS A 70 -4.35 8.48 -10.06
N ALA A 71 -4.54 9.62 -9.41
CA ALA A 71 -5.59 9.80 -8.41
C ALA A 71 -6.94 9.28 -8.90
N GLY A 72 -7.62 8.49 -8.08
CA GLY A 72 -8.85 7.79 -8.40
C GLY A 72 -8.66 6.38 -8.94
N GLY A 73 -7.42 5.98 -9.27
CA GLY A 73 -7.13 4.61 -9.72
C GLY A 73 -7.19 3.61 -8.57
N ILE A 74 -7.67 2.42 -8.88
CA ILE A 74 -7.79 1.30 -7.93
C ILE A 74 -7.14 0.09 -8.56
N VAL A 75 -6.26 -0.57 -7.80
CA VAL A 75 -5.54 -1.75 -8.26
C VAL A 75 -5.82 -2.91 -7.31
N VAL A 76 -6.25 -4.03 -7.86
CA VAL A 76 -6.48 -5.25 -7.10
C VAL A 76 -5.30 -6.18 -7.33
N VAL A 77 -4.65 -6.58 -6.23
CA VAL A 77 -3.51 -7.49 -6.25
C VAL A 77 -3.95 -8.82 -5.65
N PRO A 78 -4.06 -9.89 -6.46
CA PRO A 78 -4.40 -11.21 -5.93
C PRO A 78 -3.32 -11.74 -4.98
N ALA A 79 -3.71 -12.63 -4.08
CA ALA A 79 -2.78 -13.30 -3.18
C ALA A 79 -1.62 -13.95 -3.96
N ASN A 80 -0.42 -13.91 -3.38
CA ASN A 80 0.79 -14.54 -3.91
C ASN A 80 1.25 -14.02 -5.29
N THR A 81 0.79 -12.84 -5.68
CA THR A 81 1.18 -12.22 -6.95
C THR A 81 2.29 -11.21 -6.72
N PRO A 82 3.44 -11.34 -7.41
CA PRO A 82 4.51 -10.35 -7.32
C PRO A 82 4.02 -8.97 -7.72
N HIS A 83 4.30 -7.97 -6.89
CA HIS A 83 3.86 -6.60 -7.16
C HIS A 83 4.75 -5.57 -6.48
N ARG A 84 4.67 -4.36 -6.97
CA ARG A 84 5.28 -3.18 -6.37
C ARG A 84 4.65 -1.93 -6.95
N PHE A 85 4.88 -0.79 -6.30
CA PHE A 85 4.62 0.52 -6.87
C PHE A 85 5.85 1.40 -6.70
N VAL A 86 5.90 2.47 -7.49
CA VAL A 86 6.88 3.54 -7.30
C VAL A 86 6.19 4.88 -7.60
N ASN A 87 6.51 5.89 -6.82
CA ASN A 87 6.09 7.25 -7.16
C ASN A 87 6.87 7.70 -8.40
N SER A 88 6.21 7.67 -9.55
CA SER A 88 6.79 8.05 -10.84
C SER A 88 6.45 9.48 -11.23
N GLY A 89 5.73 10.19 -10.37
CA GLY A 89 5.42 11.60 -10.55
C GLY A 89 6.46 12.53 -9.93
N LYS A 90 6.14 13.81 -9.91
CA LYS A 90 7.01 14.88 -9.39
C LYS A 90 6.53 15.44 -8.05
N THR A 91 5.38 14.98 -7.59
CA THR A 91 4.74 15.42 -6.35
C THR A 91 4.58 14.22 -5.41
N PRO A 92 4.25 14.42 -4.13
CA PRO A 92 4.01 13.30 -3.23
C PRO A 92 2.93 12.36 -3.76
N LEU A 93 3.15 11.06 -3.62
CA LEU A 93 2.16 10.04 -3.89
C LEU A 93 1.43 9.71 -2.59
N ARG A 94 0.11 9.86 -2.59
CA ARG A 94 -0.73 9.42 -1.49
C ARG A 94 -1.58 8.26 -1.93
N GLN A 95 -1.50 7.18 -1.18
CA GLN A 95 -2.11 5.91 -1.53
C GLN A 95 -2.56 5.20 -0.26
N ILE A 96 -3.67 4.50 -0.33
CA ILE A 96 -4.13 3.64 0.77
C ILE A 96 -4.13 2.22 0.25
N ASP A 97 -3.34 1.36 0.88
CA ASP A 97 -3.20 -0.04 0.53
C ASP A 97 -3.87 -0.89 1.59
N ILE A 98 -4.98 -1.53 1.23
CA ILE A 98 -5.73 -2.41 2.13
C ILE A 98 -5.23 -3.83 1.93
N HIS A 99 -4.72 -4.44 3.01
CA HIS A 99 -4.25 -5.82 3.06
C HIS A 99 -5.30 -6.68 3.73
N ALA A 100 -5.73 -7.76 3.08
CA ALA A 100 -6.79 -8.63 3.58
C ALA A 100 -6.29 -9.60 4.66
N GLY A 101 -5.59 -9.07 5.65
CA GLY A 101 -5.07 -9.84 6.78
C GLY A 101 -4.88 -8.95 8.00
N PRO A 102 -4.96 -9.54 9.20
CA PRO A 102 -4.84 -8.78 10.45
C PRO A 102 -3.41 -8.37 10.77
N LYS A 103 -2.45 -8.86 10.03
CA LYS A 103 -1.02 -8.55 10.13
C LYS A 103 -0.44 -8.35 8.75
N PHE A 104 0.64 -7.57 8.66
CA PHE A 104 1.43 -7.50 7.44
C PHE A 104 2.33 -8.72 7.33
N VAL A 105 2.19 -9.46 6.24
CA VAL A 105 3.05 -10.60 5.90
C VAL A 105 3.58 -10.37 4.50
N GLN A 106 4.89 -10.28 4.36
CA GLN A 106 5.52 -9.93 3.10
C GLN A 106 6.76 -10.77 2.84
N SER A 107 6.89 -11.25 1.61
CA SER A 107 8.09 -11.92 1.13
C SER A 107 8.69 -11.09 -0.01
N ASN A 108 9.87 -10.54 0.20
CA ASN A 108 10.58 -9.80 -0.83
C ASN A 108 11.25 -10.76 -1.81
N LEU A 109 11.20 -10.41 -3.06
CA LEU A 109 11.74 -11.22 -4.16
C LEU A 109 13.08 -10.70 -4.64
#